data_7d7d84a4d50f1087a1c1e87d0f7daf84
#
_entry.id   7d7d84a4d50f1087a1c1e87d0f7daf84
#
_cell.length_a   1.000
_cell.length_b   1.000
_cell.length_c   1.000
_cell.angle_alpha   90.00
_cell.angle_beta   90.00
_cell.angle_gamma   90.00
#
_symmetry.space_group_name_H-M   'P 1'
#
loop_
_entity.id
_entity.type
_entity.pdbx_description
1 polymer ?
#
loop_
_entity_poly.entity_id
_entity_poly.type
_entity_poly.pdbx_seq_one_letter_code
_entity_poly.pdbx_strand_id
1 'polypeptide(L)'
;MVIVLLSVQFYSDVLPAFTAGDSFLKKDYIIVSKRVSTLGSAVGQNTGFTEAEVSDLKTQPFTERVGEFRPAQFKVSAGMGLEGMQLSTAMFFESVPDGFVDVNLDGWHFEPGMQEIQIVIPRNYLNLYNFGFAQSRNMPQISEGMMGMMPLDIRLSGRGQVSRMQGRIVGFSDRLNTILVPESFLEWANSQYGEGVKEEPSRLILEVKNPADDRIAKYFKDKGYETENDKLDAGKTTWFLKVIVGIVLSVGLLISVLSFYLLMLSIYLLLQKNTTKLENLLLIGYSPAKVAAPYQGLTATLNAFVFILALVAVVLVRNAYLDRLTQLFPSLEAGSVWPACVAGAVLFVIVSLLNIFAIRKKIDKIWYRR
;
A
#
# COMPACT_ATOMS: atom_id res chain seq x y z
N MET A 1 -0.51 -14.08 -26.28
CA MET A 1 -0.08 -14.85 -25.09
C MET A 1 0.93 -14.09 -24.24
N VAL A 2 2.09 -13.69 -24.77
CA VAL A 2 3.12 -12.93 -24.01
C VAL A 2 2.55 -11.72 -23.28
N ILE A 3 1.78 -10.85 -23.95
CA ILE A 3 1.20 -9.62 -23.36
C ILE A 3 0.31 -9.95 -22.16
N VAL A 4 -0.54 -10.98 -22.27
CA VAL A 4 -1.43 -11.38 -21.15
C VAL A 4 -0.63 -11.87 -19.95
N LEU A 5 0.36 -12.75 -20.19
CA LEU A 5 1.21 -13.27 -19.12
C LEU A 5 2.03 -12.18 -18.46
N LEU A 6 2.56 -11.26 -19.27
CA LEU A 6 3.35 -10.14 -18.79
C LEU A 6 2.51 -9.16 -17.96
N SER A 7 1.26 -8.90 -18.36
CA SER A 7 0.33 -8.06 -17.60
C SER A 7 0.00 -8.66 -16.24
N VAL A 8 -0.27 -9.98 -16.20
CA VAL A 8 -0.57 -10.68 -14.94
C VAL A 8 0.65 -10.68 -14.03
N GLN A 9 1.84 -10.97 -14.57
CA GLN A 9 3.09 -10.99 -13.81
C GLN A 9 3.45 -9.60 -13.29
N PHE A 10 3.40 -8.58 -14.15
CA PHE A 10 3.69 -7.21 -13.79
C PHE A 10 2.76 -6.71 -12.68
N TYR A 11 1.46 -6.99 -12.79
CA TYR A 11 0.51 -6.65 -11.74
C TYR A 11 0.87 -7.31 -10.41
N SER A 12 1.22 -8.60 -10.44
CA SER A 12 1.59 -9.35 -9.24
C SER A 12 2.90 -8.85 -8.60
N ASP A 13 3.88 -8.45 -9.41
CA ASP A 13 5.19 -7.96 -8.93
C ASP A 13 5.13 -6.51 -8.44
N VAL A 14 4.29 -5.67 -9.06
CA VAL A 14 4.23 -4.22 -8.79
C VAL A 14 3.21 -3.87 -7.72
N LEU A 15 2.12 -4.63 -7.61
CA LEU A 15 1.07 -4.39 -6.61
C LEU A 15 1.62 -4.28 -5.17
N PRO A 16 2.53 -5.16 -4.71
CA PRO A 16 3.10 -5.06 -3.37
C PRO A 16 3.85 -3.74 -3.12
N ALA A 17 4.52 -3.16 -4.12
CA ALA A 17 5.22 -1.87 -3.97
C ALA A 17 4.28 -0.72 -3.58
N PHE A 18 3.01 -0.79 -3.97
CA PHE A 18 2.00 0.23 -3.67
C PHE A 18 1.06 -0.16 -2.52
N THR A 19 1.03 -1.42 -2.12
CA THR A 19 0.17 -1.93 -1.06
C THR A 19 0.95 -2.33 0.20
N ALA A 20 2.23 -2.67 0.07
CA ALA A 20 3.14 -2.87 1.19
C ALA A 20 3.69 -1.50 1.58
N GLY A 21 3.01 -0.81 2.48
CA GLY A 21 3.62 0.30 3.23
C GLY A 21 4.89 -0.22 3.90
N ASP A 22 5.94 0.59 3.77
CA ASP A 22 7.30 0.34 4.23
C ASP A 22 7.34 -0.23 5.64
N SER A 23 7.26 -1.53 5.77
CA SER A 23 7.90 -2.35 6.78
C SER A 23 7.18 -3.68 7.06
N PHE A 24 7.94 -4.72 7.06
CA PHE A 24 7.64 -6.10 7.48
C PHE A 24 7.08 -6.25 8.92
N LEU A 25 6.93 -5.16 9.66
CA LEU A 25 6.47 -5.13 11.06
C LEU A 25 5.55 -3.95 11.42
N LYS A 26 5.21 -3.07 10.51
CA LYS A 26 4.45 -1.85 10.85
C LYS A 26 3.05 -1.88 10.25
N LYS A 27 2.07 -1.90 11.13
CA LYS A 27 0.64 -1.84 10.83
C LYS A 27 0.29 -0.55 10.08
N ASP A 28 -0.62 -0.62 9.12
CA ASP A 28 -1.04 0.54 8.35
C ASP A 28 -2.00 1.42 9.15
N TYR A 29 -1.56 2.63 9.45
CA TYR A 29 -2.36 3.63 10.16
C TYR A 29 -2.83 4.74 9.22
N ILE A 30 -4.04 5.20 9.43
CA ILE A 30 -4.59 6.39 8.80
C ILE A 30 -4.94 7.39 9.91
N ILE A 31 -4.42 8.61 9.82
CA ILE A 31 -4.80 9.70 10.71
C ILE A 31 -5.95 10.45 10.06
N VAL A 32 -7.01 10.64 10.82
CA VAL A 32 -8.27 11.23 10.37
C VAL A 32 -8.61 12.43 11.22
N SER A 33 -8.98 13.53 10.57
CA SER A 33 -9.52 14.75 11.18
C SER A 33 -10.86 15.13 10.54
N LYS A 34 -11.66 15.93 11.23
CA LYS A 34 -12.84 16.54 10.61
C LYS A 34 -12.41 17.72 9.73
N ARG A 35 -13.11 17.90 8.62
CA ARG A 35 -12.87 19.01 7.72
C ARG A 35 -13.18 20.34 8.42
N VAL A 36 -12.17 21.22 8.48
CA VAL A 36 -12.34 22.57 9.01
C VAL A 36 -12.84 23.47 7.88
N SER A 37 -14.12 23.85 7.93
CA SER A 37 -14.64 24.82 6.97
C SER A 37 -14.30 26.25 7.41
N THR A 38 -13.97 27.14 6.46
CA THR A 38 -13.67 28.55 6.74
C THR A 38 -14.84 29.28 7.43
N LEU A 39 -16.08 28.89 7.16
CA LEU A 39 -17.26 29.38 7.84
C LEU A 39 -17.45 28.78 9.24
N GLY A 40 -17.11 27.50 9.41
CA GLY A 40 -17.18 26.81 10.70
C GLY A 40 -16.21 27.35 11.73
N SER A 41 -14.99 27.69 11.31
CA SER A 41 -13.97 28.31 12.17
C SER A 41 -14.43 29.69 12.71
N ALA A 42 -15.16 30.45 11.91
CA ALA A 42 -15.69 31.76 12.32
C ALA A 42 -16.85 31.66 13.31
N VAL A 43 -17.53 30.50 13.37
CA VAL A 43 -18.71 30.27 14.24
C VAL A 43 -18.36 29.40 15.47
N GLY A 44 -17.08 29.01 15.63
CA GLY A 44 -16.64 28.16 16.75
C GLY A 44 -17.19 26.73 16.68
N GLN A 45 -17.35 26.18 15.49
CA GLN A 45 -17.83 24.82 15.29
C GLN A 45 -16.85 23.82 15.89
N ASN A 46 -17.35 22.94 16.78
CA ASN A 46 -16.55 21.89 17.40
C ASN A 46 -16.04 20.91 16.31
N THR A 47 -14.74 20.82 16.13
CA THR A 47 -14.08 19.91 15.18
C THR A 47 -13.68 18.58 15.83
N GLY A 48 -13.98 18.38 17.11
CA GLY A 48 -13.71 17.15 17.85
C GLY A 48 -14.61 15.99 17.41
N PHE A 49 -14.12 14.76 17.62
CA PHE A 49 -14.90 13.55 17.39
C PHE A 49 -15.69 13.20 18.63
N THR A 50 -17.00 13.05 18.47
CA THR A 50 -17.89 12.58 19.52
C THR A 50 -17.67 11.10 19.82
N GLU A 51 -18.04 10.64 21.02
CA GLU A 51 -17.96 9.21 21.39
C GLU A 51 -18.77 8.32 20.42
N ALA A 52 -19.88 8.82 19.90
CA ALA A 52 -20.69 8.11 18.90
C ALA A 52 -19.96 7.93 17.57
N GLU A 53 -19.23 8.95 17.10
CA GLU A 53 -18.42 8.88 15.86
C GLU A 53 -17.22 7.96 16.02
N VAL A 54 -16.55 7.98 17.17
CA VAL A 54 -15.47 7.04 17.48
C VAL A 54 -15.99 5.61 17.53
N SER A 55 -17.16 5.38 18.14
CA SER A 55 -17.80 4.06 18.16
C SER A 55 -18.21 3.58 16.76
N ASP A 56 -18.76 4.47 15.93
CA ASP A 56 -19.12 4.16 14.54
C ASP A 56 -17.86 3.73 13.73
N LEU A 57 -16.74 4.44 13.88
CA LEU A 57 -15.46 4.09 13.25
C LEU A 57 -14.92 2.73 13.72
N LYS A 58 -15.07 2.40 15.01
CA LYS A 58 -14.66 1.10 15.57
C LYS A 58 -15.45 -0.07 14.99
N THR A 59 -16.69 0.15 14.55
CA THR A 59 -17.56 -0.92 13.99
C THR A 59 -17.37 -1.13 12.49
N GLN A 60 -16.60 -0.27 11.81
CA GLN A 60 -16.39 -0.41 10.37
C GLN A 60 -15.57 -1.67 10.02
N PRO A 61 -15.93 -2.42 8.96
CA PRO A 61 -15.30 -3.70 8.63
C PRO A 61 -13.83 -3.56 8.17
N PHE A 62 -13.41 -2.37 7.78
CA PHE A 62 -12.02 -2.06 7.39
C PHE A 62 -11.15 -1.66 8.59
N THR A 63 -11.74 -1.36 9.74
CA THR A 63 -11.04 -0.91 10.95
C THR A 63 -10.63 -2.10 11.80
N GLU A 64 -9.37 -2.12 12.26
CA GLU A 64 -8.88 -3.06 13.26
C GLU A 64 -8.87 -2.44 14.66
N ARG A 65 -8.30 -1.25 14.77
CA ARG A 65 -8.22 -0.49 16.02
C ARG A 65 -8.37 1.01 15.76
N VAL A 66 -8.87 1.73 16.74
CA VAL A 66 -8.96 3.19 16.75
C VAL A 66 -8.28 3.71 18.01
N GLY A 67 -7.38 4.67 17.84
CA GLY A 67 -6.76 5.45 18.91
C GLY A 67 -7.14 6.92 18.81
N GLU A 68 -7.12 7.61 19.92
CA GLU A 68 -7.45 9.01 20.04
C GLU A 68 -6.19 9.82 20.27
N PHE A 69 -6.02 10.93 19.55
CA PHE A 69 -5.00 11.91 19.89
C PHE A 69 -5.52 12.77 21.03
N ARG A 70 -4.77 12.81 22.11
CA ARG A 70 -5.03 13.65 23.27
C ARG A 70 -4.02 14.78 23.33
N PRO A 71 -4.43 16.05 23.24
CA PRO A 71 -3.53 17.19 23.31
C PRO A 71 -3.21 17.58 24.76
N ALA A 72 -2.08 18.27 24.95
CA ALA A 72 -1.78 18.96 26.18
C ALA A 72 -2.73 20.15 26.36
N GLN A 73 -3.38 20.24 27.53
CA GLN A 73 -4.27 21.35 27.90
C GLN A 73 -3.53 22.43 28.70
N PHE A 74 -2.21 22.50 28.54
CA PHE A 74 -1.32 23.42 29.22
C PHE A 74 -0.22 23.86 28.25
N LYS A 75 0.48 24.95 28.60
CA LYS A 75 1.55 25.48 27.76
C LYS A 75 2.85 24.75 28.05
N VAL A 76 3.51 24.29 26.99
CA VAL A 76 4.82 23.63 27.03
C VAL A 76 5.81 24.50 26.28
N SER A 77 6.96 24.72 26.85
CA SER A 77 8.12 25.26 26.16
C SER A 77 9.36 24.42 26.45
N ALA A 78 10.14 24.15 25.41
CA ALA A 78 11.41 23.45 25.54
C ALA A 78 12.57 24.40 25.32
N GLY A 79 13.58 24.28 26.15
CA GLY A 79 14.87 24.94 26.01
C GLY A 79 15.96 23.91 25.71
N MET A 80 16.89 24.26 24.84
CA MET A 80 18.09 23.48 24.57
C MET A 80 19.31 24.42 24.61
N GLY A 81 20.32 24.05 25.37
CA GLY A 81 21.63 24.72 25.41
C GLY A 81 22.56 24.10 24.37
N LEU A 82 22.98 24.86 23.36
CA LEU A 82 23.98 24.46 22.38
C LEU A 82 25.09 25.55 22.38
N GLU A 83 26.33 25.16 22.76
CA GLU A 83 27.53 25.97 22.64
C GLU A 83 27.37 27.46 23.09
N GLY A 84 26.67 27.68 24.22
CA GLY A 84 26.49 29.03 24.79
C GLY A 84 25.25 29.77 24.28
N MET A 85 24.46 29.19 23.36
CA MET A 85 23.15 29.71 22.97
C MET A 85 22.03 28.94 23.64
N GLN A 86 21.10 29.65 24.28
CA GLN A 86 19.84 29.05 24.74
C GLN A 86 18.75 29.24 23.66
N LEU A 87 18.34 28.12 23.08
CA LEU A 87 17.19 28.07 22.18
C LEU A 87 15.98 27.69 23.01
N SER A 88 14.90 28.46 22.92
CA SER A 88 13.62 28.13 23.55
C SER A 88 12.52 28.23 22.50
N THR A 89 11.68 27.22 22.46
CA THR A 89 10.52 27.15 21.53
C THR A 89 9.29 26.62 22.26
N ALA A 90 8.12 27.06 21.83
CA ALA A 90 6.86 26.43 22.24
C ALA A 90 6.76 25.03 21.63
N MET A 91 6.30 24.07 22.42
CA MET A 91 6.03 22.70 21.98
C MET A 91 4.57 22.35 22.22
N PHE A 92 4.02 21.51 21.35
CA PHE A 92 2.68 20.97 21.50
C PHE A 92 2.82 19.47 21.75
N PHE A 93 2.55 19.06 22.99
CA PHE A 93 2.58 17.66 23.34
C PHE A 93 1.23 17.01 23.07
N GLU A 94 1.30 15.81 22.56
CA GLU A 94 0.15 14.94 22.39
C GLU A 94 0.49 13.53 22.87
N SER A 95 -0.51 12.74 23.15
CA SER A 95 -0.39 11.30 23.35
C SER A 95 -1.30 10.54 22.42
N VAL A 96 -0.91 9.33 22.13
CA VAL A 96 -1.73 8.30 21.47
C VAL A 96 -1.55 7.01 22.27
N PRO A 97 -2.50 6.06 22.21
CA PRO A 97 -2.29 4.77 22.85
C PRO A 97 -1.00 4.10 22.36
N ASP A 98 -0.23 3.53 23.28
CA ASP A 98 1.14 3.02 23.04
C ASP A 98 1.24 2.08 21.83
N GLY A 99 0.19 1.31 21.58
CA GLY A 99 0.15 0.38 20.43
C GLY A 99 0.15 1.05 19.05
N PHE A 100 0.09 2.38 18.97
CA PHE A 100 0.16 3.16 17.73
C PHE A 100 1.49 3.89 17.55
N VAL A 101 2.33 3.93 18.58
CA VAL A 101 3.66 4.55 18.49
C VAL A 101 4.60 3.64 17.72
N ASP A 102 5.30 4.18 16.72
CA ASP A 102 6.12 3.43 15.76
C ASP A 102 7.61 3.33 16.12
N VAL A 103 7.95 3.58 17.38
CA VAL A 103 9.31 3.49 17.92
C VAL A 103 9.39 2.45 19.03
N ASN A 104 10.62 2.05 19.38
CA ASN A 104 10.81 1.19 20.55
C ASN A 104 10.43 1.94 21.83
N LEU A 105 9.54 1.35 22.63
CA LEU A 105 8.95 1.93 23.82
C LEU A 105 9.61 1.43 25.12
N ASP A 106 10.89 1.04 25.09
CA ASP A 106 11.60 0.63 26.30
C ASP A 106 11.59 1.76 27.33
N GLY A 107 10.89 1.52 28.44
CA GLY A 107 10.72 2.51 29.50
C GLY A 107 9.72 3.65 29.20
N TRP A 108 8.89 3.53 28.17
CA TRP A 108 7.87 4.51 27.79
C TRP A 108 6.72 4.54 28.81
N HIS A 109 6.97 5.19 29.92
CA HIS A 109 5.99 5.39 30.99
C HIS A 109 6.37 6.61 31.81
N PHE A 110 5.42 7.13 32.58
CA PHE A 110 5.65 8.20 33.53
C PHE A 110 4.89 7.92 34.83
N GLU A 111 5.57 8.14 35.96
CA GLU A 111 4.97 8.10 37.29
C GLU A 111 5.11 9.47 37.97
N PRO A 112 4.11 9.91 38.73
CA PRO A 112 4.18 11.14 39.49
C PRO A 112 5.43 11.15 40.41
N GLY A 113 6.27 12.18 40.26
CA GLY A 113 7.57 12.29 40.98
C GLY A 113 8.80 12.07 40.09
N MET A 114 8.63 11.52 38.90
CA MET A 114 9.73 11.50 37.91
C MET A 114 10.07 12.93 37.47
N GLN A 115 11.37 13.18 37.26
CA GLN A 115 11.91 14.47 36.83
C GLN A 115 12.19 14.49 35.32
N GLU A 116 12.12 13.35 34.66
CA GLU A 116 12.41 13.18 33.24
C GLU A 116 11.15 12.74 32.48
N ILE A 117 10.91 13.38 31.31
CA ILE A 117 9.83 13.06 30.38
C ILE A 117 10.46 12.43 29.13
N GLN A 118 10.00 11.28 28.75
CA GLN A 118 10.36 10.68 27.47
C GLN A 118 9.55 11.32 26.33
N ILE A 119 10.24 11.65 25.24
CA ILE A 119 9.66 12.39 24.11
C ILE A 119 10.00 11.66 22.83
N VAL A 120 9.00 11.46 21.99
CA VAL A 120 9.17 11.04 20.60
C VAL A 120 8.83 12.21 19.71
N ILE A 121 9.72 12.53 18.76
CA ILE A 121 9.52 13.65 17.82
C ILE A 121 9.41 13.15 16.39
N PRO A 122 8.70 13.88 15.49
CA PRO A 122 8.70 13.58 14.09
C PRO A 122 10.11 13.65 13.48
N ARG A 123 10.50 12.65 12.69
CA ARG A 123 11.80 12.64 11.98
C ARG A 123 11.97 13.87 11.09
N ASN A 124 10.87 14.38 10.54
CA ASN A 124 10.89 15.59 9.75
C ASN A 124 11.45 16.83 10.52
N TYR A 125 11.29 16.88 11.84
CA TYR A 125 11.85 17.98 12.64
C TYR A 125 13.38 17.97 12.67
N LEU A 126 14.00 16.79 12.69
CA LEU A 126 15.45 16.66 12.55
C LEU A 126 15.91 17.13 11.16
N ASN A 127 15.17 16.78 10.12
CA ASN A 127 15.47 17.22 8.75
C ASN A 127 15.32 18.75 8.62
N LEU A 128 14.27 19.33 9.17
CA LEU A 128 14.07 20.79 9.18
C LEU A 128 15.18 21.51 9.93
N TYR A 129 15.63 20.96 11.07
CA TYR A 129 16.78 21.48 11.78
C TYR A 129 18.05 21.40 10.90
N ASN A 130 18.40 20.21 10.41
CA ASN A 130 19.67 19.97 9.71
C ASN A 130 19.77 20.73 8.38
N PHE A 131 18.72 20.74 7.59
CA PHE A 131 18.73 21.29 6.22
C PHE A 131 18.11 22.69 6.11
N GLY A 132 17.36 23.13 7.11
CA GLY A 132 16.77 24.46 7.15
C GLY A 132 17.51 25.36 8.15
N PHE A 133 17.37 25.10 9.44
CA PHE A 133 17.82 25.97 10.50
C PHE A 133 19.35 25.96 10.68
N ALA A 134 19.99 24.81 10.78
CA ALA A 134 21.42 24.70 11.03
C ALA A 134 22.25 25.35 9.93
N GLN A 135 21.89 25.15 8.66
CA GLN A 135 22.58 25.76 7.53
C GLN A 135 22.41 27.28 7.51
N SER A 136 21.22 27.81 7.79
CA SER A 136 20.95 29.24 7.78
C SER A 136 21.64 30.02 8.90
N ARG A 137 22.01 29.32 9.99
CA ARG A 137 22.65 29.90 11.19
C ARG A 137 24.09 29.47 11.38
N ASN A 138 24.67 28.75 10.40
CA ASN A 138 26.02 28.20 10.47
C ASN A 138 26.25 27.31 11.72
N MET A 139 25.24 26.55 12.09
CA MET A 139 25.24 25.61 13.21
C MET A 139 25.57 24.18 12.75
N PRO A 140 26.13 23.33 13.61
CA PRO A 140 26.42 21.95 13.26
C PRO A 140 25.12 21.17 13.00
N GLN A 141 25.17 20.24 12.03
CA GLN A 141 24.13 19.24 11.84
C GLN A 141 24.18 18.23 12.96
N ILE A 142 23.02 17.74 13.39
CA ILE A 142 22.86 16.83 14.52
C ILE A 142 22.35 15.48 14.00
N SER A 143 22.98 14.39 14.43
CA SER A 143 22.46 13.04 14.19
C SER A 143 21.35 12.69 15.19
N GLU A 144 20.54 11.65 14.87
CA GLU A 144 19.52 11.14 15.80
C GLU A 144 20.11 10.75 17.16
N GLY A 145 21.24 10.05 17.16
CA GLY A 145 21.92 9.66 18.39
C GLY A 145 22.39 10.84 19.24
N MET A 146 22.89 11.91 18.60
CA MET A 146 23.26 13.14 19.31
C MET A 146 22.03 13.82 19.91
N MET A 147 20.93 13.92 19.16
CA MET A 147 19.71 14.56 19.63
C MET A 147 19.08 13.81 20.82
N GLY A 148 19.15 12.47 20.82
CA GLY A 148 18.70 11.63 21.95
C GLY A 148 19.55 11.76 23.21
N MET A 149 20.81 12.23 23.10
CA MET A 149 21.69 12.45 24.24
C MET A 149 21.56 13.86 24.84
N MET A 150 20.91 14.77 24.15
CA MET A 150 20.77 16.17 24.61
C MET A 150 19.56 16.29 25.53
N PRO A 151 19.76 16.72 26.80
CA PRO A 151 18.64 17.00 27.68
C PRO A 151 17.90 18.27 27.23
N LEU A 152 16.57 18.21 27.23
CA LEU A 152 15.71 19.34 26.98
C LEU A 152 15.19 19.90 28.30
N ASP A 153 15.30 21.20 28.50
CA ASP A 153 14.65 21.89 29.64
C ASP A 153 13.17 22.12 29.26
N ILE A 154 12.30 21.32 29.84
CA ILE A 154 10.85 21.41 29.61
C ILE A 154 10.22 22.26 30.72
N ARG A 155 9.55 23.32 30.29
CA ARG A 155 8.76 24.17 31.17
C ARG A 155 7.28 23.95 30.89
N LEU A 156 6.55 23.52 31.92
CA LEU A 156 5.10 23.33 31.92
C LEU A 156 4.45 24.51 32.63
N SER A 157 3.40 25.07 32.05
CA SER A 157 2.67 26.16 32.69
C SER A 157 1.16 26.10 32.44
N GLY A 158 0.39 26.19 33.50
CA GLY A 158 -1.08 26.20 33.46
C GLY A 158 -1.66 26.39 34.85
N ARG A 159 -2.89 26.83 34.97
CA ARG A 159 -3.60 27.14 36.24
C ARG A 159 -2.77 27.98 37.22
N GLY A 160 -1.95 28.90 36.71
CA GLY A 160 -1.07 29.73 37.54
C GLY A 160 0.15 29.00 38.13
N GLN A 161 0.35 27.73 37.81
CA GLN A 161 1.48 26.92 38.21
C GLN A 161 2.50 26.84 37.10
N VAL A 162 3.80 26.74 37.50
CA VAL A 162 4.91 26.55 36.57
C VAL A 162 5.84 25.50 37.16
N SER A 163 6.17 24.50 36.35
CA SER A 163 7.16 23.48 36.70
C SER A 163 8.21 23.33 35.62
N ARG A 164 9.38 22.85 36.02
CA ARG A 164 10.48 22.50 35.12
C ARG A 164 10.79 21.02 35.25
N MET A 165 10.96 20.36 34.15
CA MET A 165 11.35 18.95 34.07
C MET A 165 12.39 18.77 32.95
N GLN A 166 13.11 17.68 32.97
CA GLN A 166 14.00 17.33 31.87
C GLN A 166 13.23 16.49 30.85
N GLY A 167 13.42 16.80 29.58
CA GLY A 167 12.92 15.98 28.48
C GLY A 167 14.07 15.22 27.82
N ARG A 168 13.83 13.96 27.47
CA ARG A 168 14.77 13.15 26.72
C ARG A 168 14.08 12.61 25.47
N ILE A 169 14.69 12.87 24.31
CA ILE A 169 14.20 12.30 23.05
C ILE A 169 14.63 10.83 22.98
N VAL A 170 13.65 9.93 23.01
CA VAL A 170 13.87 8.48 22.99
C VAL A 170 13.67 7.85 21.61
N GLY A 171 13.09 8.60 20.67
CA GLY A 171 12.89 8.10 19.32
C GLY A 171 12.37 9.13 18.34
N PHE A 172 12.38 8.76 17.07
CA PHE A 172 11.91 9.56 15.96
C PHE A 172 10.81 8.80 15.22
N SER A 173 9.61 9.39 15.16
CA SER A 173 8.51 8.82 14.42
C SER A 173 8.60 9.19 12.93
N ASP A 174 8.45 8.19 12.08
CA ASP A 174 8.33 8.36 10.63
C ASP A 174 6.88 8.52 10.18
N ARG A 175 5.93 8.24 11.08
CA ARG A 175 4.50 8.13 10.78
C ARG A 175 3.64 9.19 11.44
N LEU A 176 4.04 9.64 12.62
CA LEU A 176 3.28 10.58 13.42
C LEU A 176 3.96 11.95 13.37
N ASN A 177 3.26 12.91 12.77
CA ASN A 177 3.77 14.28 12.58
C ASN A 177 3.43 15.17 13.79
N THR A 178 3.67 14.65 14.99
CA THR A 178 3.43 15.36 16.25
C THR A 178 4.45 14.92 17.32
N ILE A 179 4.63 15.75 18.33
CA ILE A 179 5.53 15.46 19.46
C ILE A 179 4.75 14.63 20.47
N LEU A 180 5.17 13.39 20.65
CA LEU A 180 4.50 12.45 21.54
C LEU A 180 5.20 12.37 22.90
N VAL A 181 4.37 12.22 23.91
CA VAL A 181 4.74 11.89 25.29
C VAL A 181 3.91 10.72 25.80
N PRO A 182 4.35 9.97 26.82
CA PRO A 182 3.58 8.88 27.39
C PRO A 182 2.18 9.34 27.80
N GLU A 183 1.17 8.50 27.54
CA GLU A 183 -0.22 8.79 27.89
C GLU A 183 -0.36 9.06 29.41
N SER A 184 0.37 8.28 30.23
CA SER A 184 0.42 8.48 31.68
C SER A 184 0.95 9.85 32.10
N PHE A 185 1.96 10.38 31.39
CA PHE A 185 2.47 11.73 31.63
C PHE A 185 1.40 12.77 31.27
N LEU A 186 0.78 12.64 30.11
CA LEU A 186 -0.17 13.65 29.63
C LEU A 186 -1.44 13.69 30.49
N GLU A 187 -1.93 12.54 30.94
CA GLU A 187 -3.07 12.46 31.88
C GLU A 187 -2.75 13.15 33.20
N TRP A 188 -1.58 12.84 33.79
CA TRP A 188 -1.12 13.51 35.00
C TRP A 188 -0.98 15.03 34.79
N ALA A 189 -0.29 15.44 33.74
CA ALA A 189 -0.02 16.85 33.49
C ALA A 189 -1.30 17.65 33.17
N ASN A 190 -2.23 17.10 32.41
CA ASN A 190 -3.54 17.70 32.16
C ASN A 190 -4.36 17.85 33.45
N SER A 191 -4.26 16.89 34.37
CA SER A 191 -4.93 17.00 35.68
C SER A 191 -4.37 18.12 36.55
N GLN A 192 -3.05 18.37 36.49
CA GLN A 192 -2.36 19.37 37.29
C GLN A 192 -2.44 20.78 36.69
N TYR A 193 -2.20 20.90 35.39
CA TYR A 193 -1.99 22.17 34.69
C TYR A 193 -3.14 22.54 33.73
N GLY A 194 -3.95 21.55 33.30
CA GLY A 194 -5.04 21.75 32.34
C GLY A 194 -6.26 22.43 32.95
N GLU A 195 -7.07 23.07 32.13
CA GLU A 195 -8.27 23.79 32.59
C GLU A 195 -9.44 22.86 33.00
N GLY A 196 -9.26 21.54 32.88
CA GLY A 196 -10.23 20.53 33.33
C GLY A 196 -11.42 20.35 32.39
N VAL A 197 -11.35 20.88 31.18
CA VAL A 197 -12.38 20.69 30.16
C VAL A 197 -12.07 19.34 29.46
N LYS A 198 -13.06 18.44 29.41
CA LYS A 198 -12.96 17.21 28.60
C LYS A 198 -13.10 17.63 27.14
N GLU A 199 -11.97 17.79 26.45
CA GLU A 199 -12.01 18.05 25.01
C GLU A 199 -12.22 16.76 24.22
N GLU A 200 -13.06 16.84 23.20
CA GLU A 200 -13.22 15.79 22.22
C GLU A 200 -11.93 15.69 21.37
N PRO A 201 -11.45 14.47 21.03
CA PRO A 201 -10.24 14.33 20.25
C PRO A 201 -10.42 14.97 18.86
N SER A 202 -9.49 15.83 18.49
CA SER A 202 -9.51 16.51 17.19
C SER A 202 -9.06 15.61 16.04
N ARG A 203 -8.29 14.57 16.35
CA ARG A 203 -7.75 13.59 15.40
C ARG A 203 -7.87 12.19 15.97
N LEU A 204 -8.08 11.23 15.06
CA LEU A 204 -8.08 9.80 15.38
C LEU A 204 -7.02 9.10 14.56
N ILE A 205 -6.42 8.06 15.12
CA ILE A 205 -5.53 7.15 14.40
C ILE A 205 -6.24 5.80 14.25
N LEU A 206 -6.37 5.34 13.01
CA LEU A 206 -7.02 4.09 12.67
C LEU A 206 -5.99 3.09 12.17
N GLU A 207 -5.95 1.91 12.74
CA GLU A 207 -5.31 0.74 12.16
C GLU A 207 -6.29 0.08 11.22
N VAL A 208 -5.91 -0.09 9.96
CA VAL A 208 -6.77 -0.62 8.90
C VAL A 208 -6.17 -1.90 8.30
N LYS A 209 -7.06 -2.82 7.89
CA LYS A 209 -6.64 -4.08 7.25
C LYS A 209 -5.98 -3.86 5.89
N ASN A 210 -6.49 -2.91 5.15
CA ASN A 210 -5.99 -2.56 3.81
C ASN A 210 -6.23 -1.06 3.57
N PRO A 211 -5.20 -0.23 3.54
CA PRO A 211 -5.34 1.21 3.31
C PRO A 211 -5.83 1.57 1.90
N ALA A 212 -5.74 0.62 0.95
CA ALA A 212 -6.25 0.78 -0.41
C ALA A 212 -7.72 0.33 -0.59
N ASP A 213 -8.45 0.06 0.49
CA ASP A 213 -9.87 -0.31 0.43
C ASP A 213 -10.73 0.89 0.05
N ASP A 214 -11.40 0.80 -1.11
CA ASP A 214 -12.27 1.87 -1.63
C ASP A 214 -13.40 2.28 -0.67
N ARG A 215 -13.79 1.37 0.25
CA ARG A 215 -14.80 1.65 1.28
C ARG A 215 -14.34 2.72 2.27
N ILE A 216 -13.03 2.79 2.55
CA ILE A 216 -12.44 3.81 3.44
C ILE A 216 -12.63 5.19 2.84
N ALA A 217 -12.20 5.37 1.57
CA ALA A 217 -12.30 6.65 0.87
C ALA A 217 -13.75 7.12 0.75
N LYS A 218 -14.68 6.19 0.46
CA LYS A 218 -16.11 6.49 0.39
C LYS A 218 -16.67 6.92 1.75
N TYR A 219 -16.38 6.16 2.80
CA TYR A 219 -16.85 6.45 4.16
C TYR A 219 -16.33 7.81 4.65
N PHE A 220 -15.05 8.12 4.47
CA PHE A 220 -14.49 9.41 4.87
C PHE A 220 -15.11 10.58 4.10
N LYS A 221 -15.33 10.40 2.79
CA LYS A 221 -16.01 11.42 1.99
C LYS A 221 -17.45 11.66 2.46
N ASP A 222 -18.19 10.59 2.73
CA ASP A 222 -19.60 10.67 3.16
C ASP A 222 -19.74 11.32 4.55
N LYS A 223 -18.75 11.11 5.44
CA LYS A 223 -18.68 11.70 6.78
C LYS A 223 -18.01 13.08 6.83
N GLY A 224 -17.40 13.54 5.73
CA GLY A 224 -16.66 14.81 5.68
C GLY A 224 -15.34 14.75 6.45
N TYR A 225 -14.71 13.59 6.52
CA TYR A 225 -13.41 13.41 7.16
C TYR A 225 -12.26 13.68 6.17
N GLU A 226 -11.18 14.23 6.68
CA GLU A 226 -9.91 14.45 5.96
C GLU A 226 -8.83 13.56 6.56
N THR A 227 -7.89 13.14 5.72
CA THR A 227 -6.76 12.32 6.16
C THR A 227 -5.47 13.11 6.09
N GLU A 228 -4.65 13.01 7.11
CA GLU A 228 -3.37 13.72 7.21
C GLU A 228 -2.27 13.09 6.35
N ASN A 229 -2.46 11.88 5.85
CA ASN A 229 -1.44 11.13 5.13
C ASN A 229 -1.78 10.91 3.66
N ASP A 230 -0.76 10.91 2.80
CA ASP A 230 -0.77 10.53 1.37
C ASP A 230 -1.24 9.08 1.09
N LYS A 231 -1.69 8.34 2.10
CA LYS A 231 -2.12 6.93 1.97
C LYS A 231 -3.40 6.75 1.17
N LEU A 232 -4.31 7.74 1.18
CA LEU A 232 -5.43 7.76 0.23
C LEU A 232 -4.95 7.97 -1.21
N ASP A 233 -3.82 8.64 -1.42
CA ASP A 233 -3.20 8.80 -2.73
C ASP A 233 -2.50 7.50 -3.16
N ALA A 234 -1.96 6.71 -2.24
CA ALA A 234 -1.50 5.35 -2.52
C ALA A 234 -2.67 4.45 -2.98
N GLY A 235 -3.86 4.59 -2.39
CA GLY A 235 -5.08 3.92 -2.85
C GLY A 235 -5.47 4.32 -4.28
N LYS A 236 -5.42 5.62 -4.60
CA LYS A 236 -5.66 6.13 -5.97
C LYS A 236 -4.61 5.61 -6.96
N THR A 237 -3.34 5.59 -6.57
CA THR A 237 -2.24 5.06 -7.39
C THR A 237 -2.43 3.57 -7.66
N THR A 238 -2.83 2.79 -6.65
CA THR A 238 -3.17 1.37 -6.80
C THR A 238 -4.36 1.17 -7.73
N TRP A 239 -5.41 1.98 -7.60
CA TRP A 239 -6.56 1.95 -8.51
C TRP A 239 -6.15 2.26 -9.96
N PHE A 240 -5.34 3.31 -10.15
CA PHE A 240 -4.83 3.69 -11.47
C PHE A 240 -3.98 2.57 -12.10
N LEU A 241 -3.13 1.91 -11.31
CA LEU A 241 -2.39 0.73 -11.71
C LEU A 241 -3.32 -0.41 -12.16
N LYS A 242 -4.38 -0.70 -11.39
CA LYS A 242 -5.39 -1.71 -11.76
C LYS A 242 -6.06 -1.38 -13.11
N VAL A 243 -6.40 -0.11 -13.34
CA VAL A 243 -7.01 0.35 -14.60
C VAL A 243 -6.05 0.16 -15.77
N ILE A 244 -4.79 0.61 -15.65
CA ILE A 244 -3.78 0.47 -16.71
C ILE A 244 -3.56 -1.01 -17.04
N VAL A 245 -3.32 -1.85 -16.03
CA VAL A 245 -3.12 -3.28 -16.22
C VAL A 245 -4.37 -3.92 -16.83
N GLY A 246 -5.56 -3.52 -16.41
CA GLY A 246 -6.83 -3.97 -16.97
C GLY A 246 -6.95 -3.66 -18.47
N ILE A 247 -6.56 -2.45 -18.89
CA ILE A 247 -6.55 -2.05 -20.31
C ILE A 247 -5.55 -2.91 -21.10
N VAL A 248 -4.31 -3.05 -20.62
CA VAL A 248 -3.27 -3.85 -21.30
C VAL A 248 -3.68 -5.32 -21.39
N LEU A 249 -4.29 -5.86 -20.34
CA LEU A 249 -4.80 -7.22 -20.31
C LEU A 249 -5.95 -7.41 -21.30
N SER A 250 -6.85 -6.45 -21.40
CA SER A 250 -7.96 -6.47 -22.36
C SER A 250 -7.45 -6.46 -23.81
N VAL A 251 -6.48 -5.59 -24.13
CA VAL A 251 -5.84 -5.54 -25.46
C VAL A 251 -5.11 -6.85 -25.74
N GLY A 252 -4.36 -7.38 -24.78
CA GLY A 252 -3.68 -8.67 -24.89
C GLY A 252 -4.64 -9.84 -25.14
N LEU A 253 -5.81 -9.81 -24.53
CA LEU A 253 -6.87 -10.80 -24.71
C LEU A 253 -7.48 -10.72 -26.11
N LEU A 254 -7.77 -9.51 -26.60
CA LEU A 254 -8.24 -9.28 -27.97
C LEU A 254 -7.24 -9.80 -29.01
N ILE A 255 -5.95 -9.48 -28.85
CA ILE A 255 -4.89 -10.00 -29.74
C ILE A 255 -4.82 -11.53 -29.66
N SER A 256 -5.00 -12.11 -28.48
CA SER A 256 -4.99 -13.57 -28.32
C SER A 256 -6.18 -14.24 -29.03
N VAL A 257 -7.36 -13.64 -28.97
CA VAL A 257 -8.57 -14.11 -29.68
C VAL A 257 -8.37 -14.02 -31.20
N LEU A 258 -7.83 -12.89 -31.69
CA LEU A 258 -7.51 -12.72 -33.12
C LEU A 258 -6.49 -13.75 -33.61
N SER A 259 -5.43 -13.96 -32.83
CA SER A 259 -4.40 -14.96 -33.14
C SER A 259 -4.95 -16.37 -33.17
N PHE A 260 -5.84 -16.71 -32.23
CA PHE A 260 -6.55 -17.98 -32.24
C PHE A 260 -7.41 -18.14 -33.51
N TYR A 261 -8.16 -17.10 -33.91
CA TYR A 261 -8.97 -17.13 -35.11
C TYR A 261 -8.14 -17.34 -36.38
N LEU A 262 -6.99 -16.64 -36.50
CA LEU A 262 -6.06 -16.82 -37.62
C LEU A 262 -5.47 -18.24 -37.66
N LEU A 263 -5.12 -18.81 -36.52
CA LEU A 263 -4.62 -20.19 -36.43
C LEU A 263 -5.71 -21.19 -36.84
N MET A 264 -6.95 -20.99 -36.40
CA MET A 264 -8.11 -21.78 -36.83
C MET A 264 -8.34 -21.71 -38.34
N LEU A 265 -8.26 -20.51 -38.91
CA LEU A 265 -8.41 -20.31 -40.36
C LEU A 265 -7.29 -21.04 -41.12
N SER A 266 -6.06 -20.97 -40.67
CA SER A 266 -4.92 -21.66 -41.27
C SER A 266 -5.10 -23.19 -41.26
N ILE A 267 -5.54 -23.74 -40.11
CA ILE A 267 -5.86 -25.17 -40.01
C ILE A 267 -7.03 -25.56 -40.96
N TYR A 268 -8.06 -24.70 -40.98
CA TYR A 268 -9.21 -24.91 -41.86
C TYR A 268 -8.78 -25.01 -43.32
N LEU A 269 -7.96 -24.06 -43.80
CA LEU A 269 -7.42 -24.04 -45.16
C LEU A 269 -6.53 -25.26 -45.46
N LEU A 270 -5.70 -25.66 -44.47
CA LEU A 270 -4.84 -26.86 -44.58
C LEU A 270 -5.69 -28.13 -44.76
N LEU A 271 -6.74 -28.29 -43.95
CA LEU A 271 -7.67 -29.41 -44.05
C LEU A 271 -8.44 -29.38 -45.37
N GLN A 272 -8.89 -28.20 -45.83
CA GLN A 272 -9.57 -28.02 -47.07
C GLN A 272 -8.69 -28.41 -48.27
N LYS A 273 -7.41 -28.01 -48.29
CA LYS A 273 -6.46 -28.38 -49.35
C LYS A 273 -6.18 -29.88 -49.38
N ASN A 274 -6.30 -30.58 -48.28
CA ASN A 274 -6.07 -32.02 -48.17
C ASN A 274 -7.35 -32.85 -48.11
N THR A 275 -8.52 -32.27 -48.42
CA THR A 275 -9.83 -32.94 -48.30
C THR A 275 -9.87 -34.28 -49.02
N THR A 276 -9.41 -34.36 -50.27
CA THR A 276 -9.39 -35.60 -51.05
C THR A 276 -8.53 -36.71 -50.39
N LYS A 277 -7.39 -36.35 -49.81
CA LYS A 277 -6.54 -37.29 -49.06
C LYS A 277 -7.23 -37.81 -47.81
N LEU A 278 -7.88 -36.89 -47.06
CA LEU A 278 -8.65 -37.22 -45.86
C LEU A 278 -9.85 -38.13 -46.18
N GLU A 279 -10.58 -37.85 -47.26
CA GLU A 279 -11.66 -38.67 -47.77
C GLU A 279 -11.18 -40.08 -48.12
N ASN A 280 -10.08 -40.19 -48.86
CA ASN A 280 -9.49 -41.51 -49.22
C ASN A 280 -9.10 -42.32 -47.97
N LEU A 281 -8.52 -41.69 -46.94
CA LEU A 281 -8.17 -42.36 -45.67
C LEU A 281 -9.44 -42.88 -44.94
N LEU A 282 -10.51 -42.07 -44.92
CA LEU A 282 -11.78 -42.44 -44.33
C LEU A 282 -12.44 -43.59 -45.11
N LEU A 283 -12.31 -43.63 -46.48
CA LEU A 283 -12.80 -44.68 -47.32
C LEU A 283 -12.10 -46.04 -47.13
N ILE A 284 -10.78 -46.01 -46.84
CA ILE A 284 -9.97 -47.21 -46.53
C ILE A 284 -10.30 -47.75 -45.14
N GLY A 285 -11.15 -47.05 -44.35
CA GLY A 285 -11.61 -47.52 -43.04
C GLY A 285 -10.92 -46.90 -41.81
N TYR A 286 -10.13 -45.85 -42.01
CA TYR A 286 -9.58 -45.12 -40.86
C TYR A 286 -10.68 -44.36 -40.10
N SER A 287 -10.70 -44.45 -38.79
CA SER A 287 -11.64 -43.68 -37.97
C SER A 287 -11.36 -42.16 -38.03
N PRO A 288 -12.38 -41.29 -37.95
CA PRO A 288 -12.19 -39.84 -37.94
C PRO A 288 -11.20 -39.35 -36.91
N ALA A 289 -11.16 -40.00 -35.73
CA ALA A 289 -10.19 -39.69 -34.65
C ALA A 289 -8.75 -39.95 -35.07
N LYS A 290 -8.46 -41.09 -35.75
CA LYS A 290 -7.11 -41.40 -36.25
C LYS A 290 -6.67 -40.45 -37.35
N VAL A 291 -7.60 -40.00 -38.19
CA VAL A 291 -7.32 -39.01 -39.26
C VAL A 291 -7.08 -37.61 -38.66
N ALA A 292 -7.75 -37.25 -37.57
CA ALA A 292 -7.56 -36.00 -36.86
C ALA A 292 -6.23 -35.92 -36.05
N ALA A 293 -5.76 -37.04 -35.53
CA ALA A 293 -4.64 -37.11 -34.59
C ALA A 293 -3.34 -36.39 -35.06
N PRO A 294 -2.87 -36.53 -36.32
CA PRO A 294 -1.66 -35.81 -36.76
C PRO A 294 -1.82 -34.29 -36.75
N TYR A 295 -2.99 -33.79 -37.10
CA TYR A 295 -3.28 -32.34 -37.10
C TYR A 295 -3.43 -31.79 -35.68
N GLN A 296 -4.07 -32.56 -34.78
CA GLN A 296 -4.17 -32.23 -33.36
C GLN A 296 -2.80 -32.25 -32.71
N GLY A 297 -1.95 -33.25 -32.97
CA GLY A 297 -0.59 -33.33 -32.47
C GLY A 297 0.27 -32.14 -32.92
N LEU A 298 0.24 -31.82 -34.20
CA LEU A 298 0.98 -30.66 -34.74
C LEU A 298 0.55 -29.36 -34.06
N THR A 299 -0.74 -29.15 -33.89
CA THR A 299 -1.28 -27.94 -33.25
C THR A 299 -0.92 -27.88 -31.78
N ALA A 300 -1.01 -28.99 -31.06
CA ALA A 300 -0.65 -29.08 -29.65
C ALA A 300 0.85 -28.80 -29.45
N THR A 301 1.73 -29.36 -30.30
CA THR A 301 3.17 -29.10 -30.26
C THR A 301 3.48 -27.63 -30.53
N LEU A 302 2.82 -27.02 -31.52
CA LEU A 302 3.01 -25.59 -31.83
C LEU A 302 2.56 -24.71 -30.65
N ASN A 303 1.40 -25.01 -30.06
CA ASN A 303 0.89 -24.29 -28.89
C ASN A 303 1.85 -24.43 -27.69
N ALA A 304 2.41 -25.62 -27.45
CA ALA A 304 3.38 -25.84 -26.39
C ALA A 304 4.67 -25.04 -26.62
N PHE A 305 5.15 -25.02 -27.87
CA PHE A 305 6.33 -24.22 -28.23
C PHE A 305 6.09 -22.71 -28.02
N VAL A 306 4.94 -22.20 -28.46
CA VAL A 306 4.55 -20.79 -28.23
C VAL A 306 4.41 -20.48 -26.73
N PHE A 307 3.89 -21.42 -25.93
CA PHE A 307 3.77 -21.26 -24.48
C PHE A 307 5.15 -21.15 -23.80
N ILE A 308 6.09 -22.04 -24.16
CA ILE A 308 7.45 -22.01 -23.63
C ILE A 308 8.15 -20.71 -24.02
N LEU A 309 8.08 -20.30 -25.30
CA LEU A 309 8.61 -19.03 -25.76
C LEU A 309 8.00 -17.83 -25.00
N ALA A 310 6.71 -17.87 -24.74
CA ALA A 310 6.04 -16.81 -23.99
C ALA A 310 6.53 -16.72 -22.53
N LEU A 311 6.74 -17.86 -21.88
CA LEU A 311 7.30 -17.90 -20.53
C LEU A 311 8.73 -17.37 -20.48
N VAL A 312 9.58 -17.79 -21.44
CA VAL A 312 10.96 -17.27 -21.55
C VAL A 312 10.95 -15.75 -21.74
N ALA A 313 10.10 -15.24 -22.65
CA ALA A 313 9.98 -13.79 -22.86
C ALA A 313 9.53 -13.05 -21.59
N VAL A 314 8.57 -13.62 -20.85
CA VAL A 314 8.11 -13.02 -19.58
C VAL A 314 9.23 -12.97 -18.56
N VAL A 315 10.02 -14.04 -18.42
CA VAL A 315 11.16 -14.07 -17.47
C VAL A 315 12.22 -13.05 -17.84
N LEU A 316 12.58 -12.92 -19.13
CA LEU A 316 13.57 -11.95 -19.60
C LEU A 316 13.11 -10.51 -19.34
N VAL A 317 11.87 -10.18 -19.71
CA VAL A 317 11.30 -8.83 -19.48
C VAL A 317 11.15 -8.56 -17.99
N ARG A 318 10.74 -9.58 -17.21
CA ARG A 318 10.62 -9.48 -15.76
C ARG A 318 11.93 -9.09 -15.10
N ASN A 319 13.03 -9.77 -15.42
CA ASN A 319 14.32 -9.43 -14.86
C ASN A 319 14.73 -8.00 -15.19
N ALA A 320 14.49 -7.55 -16.43
CA ALA A 320 14.83 -6.20 -16.84
C ALA A 320 14.03 -5.10 -16.10
N TYR A 321 12.74 -5.31 -15.80
CA TYR A 321 11.98 -4.30 -15.04
C TYR A 321 12.17 -4.45 -13.53
N LEU A 322 12.41 -5.64 -12.99
CA LEU A 322 12.70 -5.83 -11.56
C LEU A 322 13.97 -5.10 -11.15
N ASP A 323 15.03 -5.15 -11.96
CA ASP A 323 16.27 -4.41 -11.71
C ASP A 323 16.02 -2.90 -11.56
N ARG A 324 15.04 -2.35 -12.28
CA ARG A 324 14.65 -0.94 -12.16
C ARG A 324 13.75 -0.69 -10.96
N LEU A 325 12.81 -1.61 -10.69
CA LEU A 325 11.90 -1.48 -9.56
C LEU A 325 12.63 -1.58 -8.22
N THR A 326 13.59 -2.48 -8.07
CA THR A 326 14.38 -2.61 -6.84
C THR A 326 15.28 -1.40 -6.57
N GLN A 327 15.69 -0.67 -7.61
CA GLN A 327 16.38 0.60 -7.45
C GLN A 327 15.47 1.72 -6.92
N LEU A 328 14.19 1.71 -7.31
CA LEU A 328 13.18 2.69 -6.87
C LEU A 328 12.53 2.31 -5.53
N PHE A 329 12.38 1.02 -5.27
CA PHE A 329 11.77 0.44 -4.08
C PHE A 329 12.69 -0.62 -3.48
N PRO A 330 13.70 -0.23 -2.67
CA PRO A 330 14.69 -1.18 -2.12
C PRO A 330 14.09 -2.25 -1.21
N SER A 331 12.91 -1.99 -0.65
CA SER A 331 12.16 -2.92 0.21
C SER A 331 11.30 -3.94 -0.54
N LEU A 332 11.27 -3.86 -1.89
CA LEU A 332 10.46 -4.76 -2.72
C LEU A 332 11.10 -6.15 -2.78
N GLU A 333 10.47 -7.14 -2.17
CA GLU A 333 10.81 -8.54 -2.40
C GLU A 333 10.27 -9.02 -3.76
N ALA A 334 11.17 -9.56 -4.59
CA ALA A 334 10.79 -10.12 -5.87
C ALA A 334 9.82 -11.29 -5.68
N GLY A 335 8.58 -11.11 -6.12
CA GLY A 335 7.54 -12.15 -6.08
C GLY A 335 7.90 -13.38 -6.91
N SER A 336 7.08 -14.42 -6.85
CA SER A 336 7.25 -15.65 -7.64
C SER A 336 6.75 -15.47 -9.09
N VAL A 337 7.28 -16.25 -10.02
CA VAL A 337 6.83 -16.34 -11.43
C VAL A 337 5.52 -17.17 -11.57
N TRP A 338 5.06 -17.77 -10.49
CA TRP A 338 3.86 -18.62 -10.46
C TRP A 338 2.61 -18.00 -11.09
N PRO A 339 2.26 -16.72 -10.88
CA PRO A 339 1.07 -16.12 -11.48
C PRO A 339 1.07 -16.20 -13.02
N ALA A 340 2.21 -15.91 -13.66
CA ALA A 340 2.35 -16.05 -15.11
C ALA A 340 2.25 -17.52 -15.56
N CYS A 341 2.89 -18.45 -14.82
CA CYS A 341 2.83 -19.87 -15.14
C CYS A 341 1.39 -20.41 -15.08
N VAL A 342 0.64 -20.07 -14.03
CA VAL A 342 -0.76 -20.49 -13.89
C VAL A 342 -1.64 -19.90 -14.98
N ALA A 343 -1.56 -18.59 -15.23
CA ALA A 343 -2.32 -17.92 -16.27
C ALA A 343 -1.99 -18.50 -17.67
N GLY A 344 -0.71 -18.78 -17.91
CA GLY A 344 -0.26 -19.38 -19.15
C GLY A 344 -0.74 -20.82 -19.35
N ALA A 345 -0.70 -21.63 -18.31
CA ALA A 345 -1.21 -22.99 -18.34
C ALA A 345 -2.71 -23.03 -18.62
N VAL A 346 -3.49 -22.14 -17.99
CA VAL A 346 -4.93 -22.02 -18.24
C VAL A 346 -5.19 -21.64 -19.70
N LEU A 347 -4.49 -20.62 -20.22
CA LEU A 347 -4.63 -20.21 -21.63
C LEU A 347 -4.21 -21.34 -22.58
N PHE A 348 -3.12 -22.03 -22.31
CA PHE A 348 -2.66 -23.17 -23.11
C PHE A 348 -3.72 -24.27 -23.17
N VAL A 349 -4.30 -24.65 -22.05
CA VAL A 349 -5.36 -25.67 -21.99
C VAL A 349 -6.60 -25.24 -22.79
N ILE A 350 -7.07 -24.01 -22.56
CA ILE A 350 -8.25 -23.48 -23.27
C ILE A 350 -8.02 -23.50 -24.80
N VAL A 351 -6.90 -22.92 -25.27
CA VAL A 351 -6.60 -22.83 -26.70
C VAL A 351 -6.42 -24.23 -27.32
N SER A 352 -5.75 -25.15 -26.61
CA SER A 352 -5.54 -26.51 -27.08
C SER A 352 -6.85 -27.29 -27.19
N LEU A 353 -7.72 -27.19 -26.20
CA LEU A 353 -9.04 -27.85 -26.23
C LEU A 353 -9.93 -27.29 -27.37
N LEU A 354 -9.96 -25.99 -27.57
CA LEU A 354 -10.70 -25.36 -28.64
C LEU A 354 -10.18 -25.81 -30.04
N ASN A 355 -8.86 -25.91 -30.21
CA ASN A 355 -8.25 -26.41 -31.44
C ASN A 355 -8.60 -27.89 -31.69
N ILE A 356 -8.48 -28.73 -30.67
CA ILE A 356 -8.86 -30.16 -30.79
C ILE A 356 -10.30 -30.32 -31.18
N PHE A 357 -11.20 -29.58 -30.50
CA PHE A 357 -12.64 -29.62 -30.82
C PHE A 357 -12.94 -29.16 -32.23
N ALA A 358 -12.31 -28.08 -32.68
CA ALA A 358 -12.54 -27.53 -34.00
C ALA A 358 -12.04 -28.42 -35.15
N ILE A 359 -10.84 -29.04 -34.98
CA ILE A 359 -10.30 -29.99 -35.96
C ILE A 359 -11.23 -31.22 -36.05
N ARG A 360 -11.64 -31.74 -34.89
CA ARG A 360 -12.54 -32.89 -34.83
C ARG A 360 -13.87 -32.61 -35.51
N LYS A 361 -14.52 -31.50 -35.18
CA LYS A 361 -15.80 -31.09 -35.80
C LYS A 361 -15.68 -30.94 -37.31
N LYS A 362 -14.55 -30.46 -37.82
CA LYS A 362 -14.35 -30.31 -39.28
C LYS A 362 -14.19 -31.66 -39.98
N ILE A 363 -13.45 -32.59 -39.39
CA ILE A 363 -13.23 -33.93 -39.95
C ILE A 363 -14.55 -34.74 -39.87
N ASP A 364 -15.29 -34.65 -38.77
CA ASP A 364 -16.61 -35.25 -38.66
C ASP A 364 -17.57 -34.72 -39.72
N LYS A 365 -17.53 -33.40 -40.00
CA LYS A 365 -18.34 -32.82 -41.07
C LYS A 365 -17.98 -33.34 -42.45
N ILE A 366 -16.72 -33.69 -42.72
CA ILE A 366 -16.30 -34.32 -43.98
C ILE A 366 -16.86 -35.76 -44.03
N TRP A 367 -16.85 -36.48 -42.90
CA TRP A 367 -17.37 -37.83 -42.77
C TRP A 367 -18.89 -37.91 -42.97
N TYR A 368 -19.68 -37.00 -42.37
CA TYR A 368 -21.15 -36.98 -42.43
C TYR A 368 -21.73 -36.31 -43.68
N ARG A 369 -20.91 -35.69 -44.53
CA ARG A 369 -21.38 -35.05 -45.78
C ARG A 369 -21.63 -36.06 -46.90
N ARG A 370 -21.52 -37.30 -46.60
CA ARG A 370 -21.88 -38.46 -47.42
C ARG A 370 -23.15 -39.09 -46.90
#